data_70ad46444eded460bff0c8cf1dbba9c2
#
_entry.id   70ad46444eded460bff0c8cf1dbba9c2
#
_cell.length_a   1.000
_cell.length_b   1.000
_cell.length_c   1.000
_cell.angle_alpha   90.00
_cell.angle_beta   90.00
_cell.angle_gamma   90.00
#
_symmetry.space_group_name_H-M   'P 1'
#
loop_
_entity.id
_entity.type
_entity.pdbx_description
1 polymer ?
#
loop_
_entity_poly.entity_id
_entity_poly.type
_entity_poly.pdbx_seq_one_letter_code
_entity_poly.pdbx_strand_id
1 'polypeptide(L)'
;MRATSRAVLALTLAAGLNGAITTAFAASAPEPAASQPDNAVPAAFAVPFNAAQELLKGGNAAGALAKLKEVEVLPDQTTYEKYLVLRVKAPAEYSTGDMAAAATDFEAVLANPLMPKEDRPIMLKFVAEIFYTSEQYPKAVVALQRYIEAGGNEPQLTELLPQAQYAAKDYVGAAKGFRAEIDAAVAAGHAPSEKLLRFLVSAYLGAKDDAGYVSGLELLAVHYPKPDYWRELIGRAREADNFSDRLTLDVYRLKGQVLGHVDDRERVNYAAIAARAGYPGEAKKVLDDAFANKPFTGTDLSDATKLRPEINKSAANDVAQTAVNEKAALAAKDGNALVAQGTLETTQDNAAKGADLIAQGIARGGLRQPEEAKLHLGYAQVRAGRDADAMKTFQSISGGNGASSLAHVWILYLQSRAAAAAAPAPAAAASK
;
A
#
# COMPACT_ATOMS: atom_id res chain seq x y z
N MET A 1 6.12 1.97 22.17
CA MET A 1 6.11 3.07 21.18
C MET A 1 4.66 3.35 20.77
N ARG A 2 3.89 4.04 21.63
CA ARG A 2 2.42 4.18 21.45
C ARG A 2 1.90 5.62 21.58
N ALA A 3 2.68 6.65 21.24
CA ALA A 3 2.27 8.03 21.55
C ALA A 3 2.44 9.10 20.45
N THR A 4 2.93 8.79 19.26
CA THR A 4 3.29 9.83 18.26
C THR A 4 2.43 9.91 17.01
N SER A 5 1.44 9.02 16.81
CA SER A 5 0.58 9.07 15.61
C SER A 5 -0.73 9.86 15.75
N ARG A 6 -1.04 10.39 16.95
CA ARG A 6 -2.32 11.06 17.20
C ARG A 6 -2.38 12.55 16.83
N ALA A 7 -1.23 13.20 16.66
CA ALA A 7 -1.18 14.68 16.58
C ALA A 7 -1.14 15.26 15.15
N VAL A 8 -0.92 14.48 14.10
CA VAL A 8 -0.64 15.03 12.76
C VAL A 8 -1.89 15.13 11.87
N LEU A 9 -2.96 14.37 12.16
CA LEU A 9 -4.17 14.38 11.30
C LEU A 9 -5.16 15.50 11.67
N ALA A 10 -5.13 15.98 12.91
CA ALA A 10 -6.05 17.00 13.38
C ALA A 10 -5.72 18.44 12.89
N LEU A 11 -4.45 18.70 12.50
CA LEU A 11 -4.01 20.07 12.20
C LEU A 11 -4.27 20.53 10.75
N THR A 12 -4.50 19.60 9.81
CA THR A 12 -4.75 19.96 8.40
C THR A 12 -6.22 20.16 8.05
N LEU A 13 -7.14 19.65 8.86
CA LEU A 13 -8.58 19.85 8.65
C LEU A 13 -9.10 21.19 9.20
N ALA A 14 -8.49 21.72 10.26
CA ALA A 14 -8.95 22.94 10.90
C ALA A 14 -8.69 24.23 10.10
N ALA A 15 -7.72 24.24 9.20
CA ALA A 15 -7.35 25.45 8.45
C ALA A 15 -8.19 25.69 7.18
N GLY A 16 -8.91 24.66 6.67
CA GLY A 16 -9.73 24.77 5.46
C GLY A 16 -11.19 25.12 5.69
N LEU A 17 -11.67 24.96 6.92
CA LEU A 17 -13.11 25.02 7.24
C LEU A 17 -13.64 26.44 7.56
N ASN A 18 -12.80 27.36 7.98
CA ASN A 18 -13.25 28.70 8.36
C ASN A 18 -13.69 29.61 7.19
N GLY A 19 -13.34 29.28 5.97
CA GLY A 19 -13.72 30.07 4.79
C GLY A 19 -14.97 29.59 4.05
N ALA A 20 -15.34 28.30 4.19
CA ALA A 20 -16.42 27.69 3.41
C ALA A 20 -17.79 27.73 4.08
N ILE A 21 -17.84 27.90 5.43
CA ILE A 21 -19.10 27.85 6.17
C ILE A 21 -20.00 29.06 5.88
N THR A 22 -19.40 30.23 5.66
CA THR A 22 -20.16 31.46 5.41
C THR A 22 -20.81 31.49 4.02
N THR A 23 -20.24 30.84 3.02
CA THR A 23 -20.77 30.86 1.65
C THR A 23 -21.80 29.78 1.38
N ALA A 24 -21.69 28.59 2.01
CA ALA A 24 -22.64 27.48 1.77
C ALA A 24 -24.02 27.77 2.37
N PHE A 25 -24.10 28.51 3.50
CA PHE A 25 -25.38 28.90 4.08
C PHE A 25 -25.99 30.18 3.45
N ALA A 26 -25.18 30.99 2.77
CA ALA A 26 -25.69 32.16 2.08
C ALA A 26 -26.45 31.80 0.77
N ALA A 27 -26.11 30.64 0.16
CA ALA A 27 -26.72 30.22 -1.10
C ALA A 27 -28.07 29.49 -0.95
N SER A 28 -28.43 29.02 0.25
CA SER A 28 -29.67 28.29 0.52
C SER A 28 -30.60 28.97 1.53
N ALA A 29 -30.52 30.26 1.69
CA ALA A 29 -31.70 30.97 2.21
C ALA A 29 -32.80 30.81 1.15
N PRO A 30 -33.94 30.16 1.45
CA PRO A 30 -35.02 30.13 0.47
C PRO A 30 -35.39 31.60 0.14
N GLU A 31 -35.24 31.97 -1.16
CA GLU A 31 -36.06 33.09 -1.66
C GLU A 31 -37.48 32.83 -1.19
N PRO A 32 -38.23 33.83 -0.72
CA PRO A 32 -39.60 33.63 -0.33
C PRO A 32 -40.35 33.08 -1.54
N ALA A 33 -40.53 31.74 -1.54
CA ALA A 33 -41.39 31.10 -2.56
C ALA A 33 -42.72 31.75 -2.45
N ALA A 34 -43.14 32.38 -3.57
CA ALA A 34 -44.44 33.03 -3.66
C ALA A 34 -45.51 32.06 -3.17
N SER A 35 -46.20 32.46 -2.07
CA SER A 35 -47.48 31.97 -1.61
C SER A 35 -47.68 30.45 -1.47
N GLN A 36 -47.18 29.88 -0.33
CA GLN A 36 -47.92 28.81 0.34
C GLN A 36 -48.38 29.36 1.71
N PRO A 37 -49.69 29.34 2.08
CA PRO A 37 -50.22 29.92 3.30
C PRO A 37 -49.65 29.31 4.59
N ASP A 38 -49.17 28.07 4.52
CA ASP A 38 -48.69 27.32 5.70
C ASP A 38 -47.24 27.64 6.14
N ASN A 39 -46.49 28.45 5.34
CA ASN A 39 -45.09 28.79 5.62
C ASN A 39 -44.89 30.28 5.99
N ALA A 40 -45.97 31.04 6.24
CA ALA A 40 -45.87 32.39 6.70
C ALA A 40 -45.46 32.43 8.19
N VAL A 41 -44.34 33.11 8.49
CA VAL A 41 -43.87 33.27 9.89
C VAL A 41 -44.31 34.61 10.44
N PRO A 42 -44.80 34.68 11.70
CA PRO A 42 -45.16 35.93 12.35
C PRO A 42 -43.97 36.88 12.51
N ALA A 43 -44.20 38.18 12.53
CA ALA A 43 -43.13 39.17 12.73
C ALA A 43 -42.36 38.98 14.03
N ALA A 44 -43.02 38.50 15.08
CA ALA A 44 -42.39 38.20 16.38
C ALA A 44 -41.33 37.08 16.25
N PHE A 45 -41.51 36.13 15.33
CA PHE A 45 -40.52 35.11 14.97
C PHE A 45 -39.51 35.67 13.99
N ALA A 46 -39.96 36.30 12.89
CA ALA A 46 -39.11 36.67 11.77
C ALA A 46 -37.99 37.66 12.16
N VAL A 47 -38.27 38.64 12.99
CA VAL A 47 -37.30 39.69 13.35
C VAL A 47 -36.08 39.13 14.09
N PRO A 48 -36.21 38.41 15.22
CA PRO A 48 -35.04 37.84 15.91
C PRO A 48 -34.39 36.69 15.10
N PHE A 49 -35.17 35.92 14.32
CA PHE A 49 -34.67 34.85 13.48
C PHE A 49 -33.75 35.39 12.36
N ASN A 50 -34.18 36.42 11.65
CA ASN A 50 -33.37 37.05 10.60
C ASN A 50 -32.09 37.68 11.20
N ALA A 51 -32.18 38.28 12.39
CA ALA A 51 -31.02 38.80 13.09
C ALA A 51 -30.04 37.68 13.45
N ALA A 52 -30.53 36.50 13.85
CA ALA A 52 -29.68 35.33 14.10
C ALA A 52 -28.97 34.85 12.83
N GLN A 53 -29.68 34.79 11.69
CA GLN A 53 -29.08 34.42 10.40
C GLN A 53 -27.98 35.41 9.98
N GLU A 54 -28.22 36.71 10.09
CA GLU A 54 -27.19 37.71 9.73
C GLU A 54 -25.98 37.66 10.65
N LEU A 55 -26.18 37.43 11.97
CA LEU A 55 -25.06 37.21 12.87
C LEU A 55 -24.23 35.97 12.54
N LEU A 56 -24.90 34.86 12.18
CA LEU A 56 -24.20 33.64 11.76
C LEU A 56 -23.43 33.86 10.46
N LYS A 57 -24.03 34.51 9.46
CA LYS A 57 -23.34 34.89 8.20
C LYS A 57 -22.14 35.81 8.47
N GLY A 58 -22.25 36.70 9.43
CA GLY A 58 -21.16 37.56 9.86
C GLY A 58 -20.10 36.90 10.74
N GLY A 59 -20.22 35.59 10.99
CA GLY A 59 -19.25 34.82 11.81
C GLY A 59 -19.47 34.96 13.33
N ASN A 60 -20.53 35.63 13.75
CA ASN A 60 -20.88 35.76 15.17
C ASN A 60 -21.86 34.67 15.62
N ALA A 61 -21.38 33.43 15.67
CA ALA A 61 -22.17 32.26 16.04
C ALA A 61 -22.76 32.36 17.47
N ALA A 62 -22.01 32.88 18.43
CA ALA A 62 -22.49 33.07 19.79
C ALA A 62 -23.65 34.09 19.85
N GLY A 63 -23.54 35.18 19.07
CA GLY A 63 -24.63 36.17 18.93
C GLY A 63 -25.88 35.57 18.26
N ALA A 64 -25.67 34.70 17.24
CA ALA A 64 -26.75 33.98 16.59
C ALA A 64 -27.50 33.06 17.56
N LEU A 65 -26.79 32.28 18.36
CA LEU A 65 -27.39 31.42 19.41
C LEU A 65 -28.17 32.25 20.45
N ALA A 66 -27.64 33.41 20.84
CA ALA A 66 -28.35 34.29 21.77
C ALA A 66 -29.67 34.80 21.18
N LYS A 67 -29.69 35.16 19.88
CA LYS A 67 -30.91 35.56 19.16
C LYS A 67 -31.91 34.43 18.97
N LEU A 68 -31.42 33.21 18.70
CA LEU A 68 -32.28 32.03 18.59
C LEU A 68 -33.02 31.72 19.89
N LYS A 69 -32.41 31.96 21.05
CA LYS A 69 -33.11 31.83 22.36
C LYS A 69 -34.32 32.71 22.50
N GLU A 70 -34.30 33.92 21.88
CA GLU A 70 -35.46 34.80 21.85
C GLU A 70 -36.61 34.20 21.03
N VAL A 71 -36.25 33.44 19.97
CA VAL A 71 -37.22 32.73 19.13
C VAL A 71 -37.75 31.49 19.82
N GLU A 72 -36.87 30.67 20.43
CA GLU A 72 -37.24 29.41 21.07
C GLU A 72 -38.24 29.52 22.20
N VAL A 73 -38.31 30.66 22.85
CA VAL A 73 -39.29 30.91 23.96
C VAL A 73 -40.66 31.39 23.47
N LEU A 74 -40.84 31.61 22.16
CA LEU A 74 -42.13 31.99 21.62
C LEU A 74 -43.13 30.83 21.75
N PRO A 75 -44.39 31.11 22.18
CA PRO A 75 -45.41 30.07 22.27
C PRO A 75 -45.89 29.63 20.89
N ASP A 76 -46.48 28.43 20.82
CA ASP A 76 -47.24 27.90 19.69
C ASP A 76 -46.45 27.82 18.36
N GLN A 77 -45.14 27.59 18.42
CA GLN A 77 -44.32 27.45 17.21
C GLN A 77 -44.78 26.27 16.35
N THR A 78 -44.95 26.56 15.08
CA THR A 78 -45.23 25.55 14.03
C THR A 78 -44.06 24.59 13.81
N THR A 79 -44.32 23.46 13.17
CA THR A 79 -43.26 22.50 12.74
C THR A 79 -42.25 23.18 11.82
N TYR A 80 -42.73 24.11 10.96
CA TYR A 80 -41.85 24.86 10.07
C TYR A 80 -40.92 25.81 10.81
N GLU A 81 -41.44 26.58 11.77
CA GLU A 81 -40.64 27.49 12.58
C GLU A 81 -39.55 26.75 13.39
N LYS A 82 -39.91 25.63 14.04
CA LYS A 82 -38.94 24.76 14.72
C LYS A 82 -37.85 24.24 13.78
N TYR A 83 -38.23 23.86 12.57
CA TYR A 83 -37.26 23.43 11.56
C TYR A 83 -36.33 24.58 11.16
N LEU A 84 -36.84 25.80 10.94
CA LEU A 84 -36.00 26.96 10.64
C LEU A 84 -34.96 27.24 11.75
N VAL A 85 -35.42 27.19 13.01
CA VAL A 85 -34.54 27.38 14.20
C VAL A 85 -33.40 26.36 14.17
N LEU A 86 -33.68 25.06 13.98
CA LEU A 86 -32.67 23.99 13.93
C LEU A 86 -31.66 24.22 12.81
N ARG A 87 -32.10 24.66 11.61
CA ARG A 87 -31.23 24.94 10.49
C ARG A 87 -30.18 26.03 10.75
N VAL A 88 -30.49 26.99 11.63
CA VAL A 88 -29.54 28.07 12.00
C VAL A 88 -28.75 27.69 13.24
N LYS A 89 -29.39 26.99 14.16
CA LYS A 89 -28.82 26.61 15.45
C LYS A 89 -27.66 25.60 15.30
N ALA A 90 -27.89 24.52 14.56
CA ALA A 90 -26.89 23.47 14.40
C ALA A 90 -25.52 23.97 13.84
N PRO A 91 -25.48 24.78 12.74
CA PRO A 91 -24.23 25.40 12.31
C PRO A 91 -23.62 26.38 13.31
N ALA A 92 -24.46 27.10 14.07
CA ALA A 92 -23.97 28.04 15.10
C ALA A 92 -23.31 27.28 16.26
N GLU A 93 -23.90 26.18 16.70
CA GLU A 93 -23.32 25.28 17.71
C GLU A 93 -22.00 24.65 17.24
N TYR A 94 -21.99 24.18 16.00
CA TYR A 94 -20.75 23.69 15.37
C TYR A 94 -19.63 24.76 15.39
N SER A 95 -19.98 25.99 15.02
CA SER A 95 -19.03 27.10 14.96
C SER A 95 -18.54 27.56 16.33
N THR A 96 -19.34 27.38 17.37
CA THR A 96 -18.94 27.67 18.78
C THR A 96 -18.22 26.51 19.45
N GLY A 97 -18.12 25.35 18.79
CA GLY A 97 -17.42 24.15 19.29
C GLY A 97 -18.30 23.24 20.15
N ASP A 98 -19.60 23.50 20.29
CA ASP A 98 -20.54 22.58 20.95
C ASP A 98 -20.90 21.43 19.98
N MET A 99 -19.93 20.50 19.75
CA MET A 99 -20.08 19.43 18.82
C MET A 99 -21.20 18.44 19.19
N ALA A 100 -21.52 18.30 20.48
CA ALA A 100 -22.56 17.37 20.91
C ALA A 100 -23.97 17.93 20.62
N ALA A 101 -24.20 19.19 20.88
CA ALA A 101 -25.46 19.88 20.54
C ALA A 101 -25.60 19.94 19.01
N ALA A 102 -24.57 20.39 18.31
CA ALA A 102 -24.55 20.47 16.86
C ALA A 102 -24.89 19.11 16.17
N ALA A 103 -24.29 18.00 16.61
CA ALA A 103 -24.62 16.69 16.08
C ALA A 103 -26.08 16.31 16.28
N THR A 104 -26.63 16.61 17.44
CA THR A 104 -28.04 16.35 17.79
C THR A 104 -28.98 17.18 16.90
N ASP A 105 -28.70 18.46 16.75
CA ASP A 105 -29.55 19.36 15.98
C ASP A 105 -29.42 19.13 14.46
N PHE A 106 -28.24 18.81 13.95
CA PHE A 106 -28.09 18.37 12.57
C PHE A 106 -28.85 17.07 12.25
N GLU A 107 -28.82 16.06 13.14
CA GLU A 107 -29.63 14.85 12.96
C GLU A 107 -31.12 15.15 13.02
N ALA A 108 -31.56 16.08 13.87
CA ALA A 108 -32.94 16.53 13.89
C ALA A 108 -33.37 17.26 12.62
N VAL A 109 -32.47 18.06 12.01
CA VAL A 109 -32.69 18.66 10.68
C VAL A 109 -32.82 17.57 9.63
N LEU A 110 -31.93 16.59 9.61
CA LEU A 110 -31.91 15.48 8.64
C LEU A 110 -33.15 14.57 8.75
N ALA A 111 -33.71 14.43 9.94
CA ALA A 111 -34.93 13.66 10.17
C ALA A 111 -36.21 14.44 9.83
N ASN A 112 -36.13 15.75 9.62
CA ASN A 112 -37.30 16.57 9.38
C ASN A 112 -37.84 16.35 7.96
N PRO A 113 -39.15 16.11 7.75
CA PRO A 113 -39.74 15.92 6.44
C PRO A 113 -39.67 17.16 5.54
N LEU A 114 -39.48 18.35 6.11
CA LEU A 114 -39.31 19.60 5.36
C LEU A 114 -37.88 19.78 4.81
N MET A 115 -36.96 18.90 5.14
CA MET A 115 -35.58 18.96 4.68
C MET A 115 -35.49 18.69 3.19
N PRO A 116 -35.02 19.66 2.36
CA PRO A 116 -34.79 19.45 0.95
C PRO A 116 -33.75 18.34 0.73
N LYS A 117 -33.97 17.49 -0.28
CA LYS A 117 -33.06 16.36 -0.59
C LYS A 117 -31.69 16.86 -1.02
N GLU A 118 -31.64 17.96 -1.75
CA GLU A 118 -30.43 18.63 -2.24
C GLU A 118 -29.52 19.17 -1.15
N ASP A 119 -30.09 19.54 0.02
CA ASP A 119 -29.31 20.03 1.17
C ASP A 119 -28.77 18.91 2.05
N ARG A 120 -29.24 17.66 1.86
CA ARG A 120 -28.83 16.50 2.70
C ARG A 120 -27.33 16.27 2.72
N PRO A 121 -26.59 16.29 1.58
CA PRO A 121 -25.15 16.08 1.61
C PRO A 121 -24.44 17.09 2.51
N ILE A 122 -24.83 18.36 2.47
CA ILE A 122 -24.21 19.42 3.29
C ILE A 122 -24.38 19.12 4.78
N MET A 123 -25.56 18.72 5.22
CA MET A 123 -25.82 18.42 6.65
C MET A 123 -25.09 17.15 7.08
N LEU A 124 -25.09 16.13 6.23
CA LEU A 124 -24.39 14.86 6.50
C LEU A 124 -22.87 15.03 6.56
N LYS A 125 -22.32 15.98 5.80
CA LYS A 125 -20.93 16.39 5.91
C LYS A 125 -20.58 16.80 7.34
N PHE A 126 -21.31 17.75 7.91
CA PHE A 126 -21.06 18.21 9.27
C PHE A 126 -21.20 17.10 10.31
N VAL A 127 -22.25 16.28 10.18
CA VAL A 127 -22.46 15.13 11.08
C VAL A 127 -21.28 14.15 11.00
N ALA A 128 -20.81 13.85 9.79
CA ALA A 128 -19.66 12.95 9.59
C ALA A 128 -18.37 13.53 10.19
N GLU A 129 -18.12 14.82 9.97
CA GLU A 129 -16.95 15.51 10.51
C GLU A 129 -16.98 15.58 12.05
N ILE A 130 -18.14 15.88 12.64
CA ILE A 130 -18.30 15.91 14.10
C ILE A 130 -18.02 14.52 14.68
N PHE A 131 -18.63 13.46 14.16
CA PHE A 131 -18.42 12.13 14.70
C PHE A 131 -16.98 11.64 14.49
N TYR A 132 -16.37 11.98 13.37
CA TYR A 132 -14.99 11.59 13.11
C TYR A 132 -14.01 12.31 14.06
N THR A 133 -14.13 13.62 14.20
CA THR A 133 -13.25 14.42 15.06
C THR A 133 -13.45 14.14 16.56
N SER A 134 -14.68 13.75 16.94
CA SER A 134 -15.01 13.31 18.30
C SER A 134 -14.67 11.83 18.56
N GLU A 135 -13.94 11.17 17.65
CA GLU A 135 -13.55 9.75 17.74
C GLU A 135 -14.74 8.76 17.85
N GLN A 136 -15.95 9.19 17.49
CA GLN A 136 -17.15 8.35 17.44
C GLN A 136 -17.21 7.60 16.10
N TYR A 137 -16.15 6.87 15.77
CA TYR A 137 -15.93 6.27 14.46
C TYR A 137 -17.07 5.40 13.93
N PRO A 138 -17.75 4.56 14.72
CA PRO A 138 -18.90 3.82 14.21
C PRO A 138 -20.03 4.74 13.69
N LYS A 139 -20.28 5.87 14.35
CA LYS A 139 -21.27 6.85 13.89
C LYS A 139 -20.75 7.65 12.68
N ALA A 140 -19.46 7.96 12.64
CA ALA A 140 -18.83 8.59 11.50
C ALA A 140 -18.96 7.74 10.23
N VAL A 141 -18.76 6.42 10.33
CA VAL A 141 -18.96 5.48 9.22
C VAL A 141 -20.39 5.58 8.67
N VAL A 142 -21.39 5.53 9.53
CA VAL A 142 -22.80 5.63 9.11
C VAL A 142 -23.08 6.99 8.44
N ALA A 143 -22.58 8.08 9.02
CA ALA A 143 -22.79 9.42 8.47
C ALA A 143 -22.09 9.59 7.11
N LEU A 144 -20.86 9.09 6.95
CA LEU A 144 -20.12 9.11 5.68
C LEU A 144 -20.81 8.26 4.59
N GLN A 145 -21.34 7.10 4.95
CA GLN A 145 -22.12 6.28 4.02
C GLN A 145 -23.37 7.01 3.55
N ARG A 146 -24.15 7.59 4.49
CA ARG A 146 -25.33 8.40 4.18
C ARG A 146 -24.98 9.64 3.31
N TYR A 147 -23.81 10.25 3.56
CA TYR A 147 -23.29 11.36 2.75
C TYR A 147 -23.09 10.95 1.28
N ILE A 148 -22.41 9.82 1.07
CA ILE A 148 -22.14 9.27 -0.28
C ILE A 148 -23.47 8.86 -0.96
N GLU A 149 -24.37 8.20 -0.24
CA GLU A 149 -25.70 7.79 -0.75
C GLU A 149 -26.56 8.99 -1.13
N ALA A 150 -26.40 10.13 -0.45
CA ALA A 150 -27.08 11.37 -0.77
C ALA A 150 -26.45 12.14 -1.94
N GLY A 151 -25.40 11.59 -2.58
CA GLY A 151 -24.71 12.21 -3.72
C GLY A 151 -23.52 13.08 -3.34
N GLY A 152 -23.09 13.06 -2.10
CA GLY A 152 -21.87 13.73 -1.65
C GLY A 152 -20.63 13.06 -2.25
N ASN A 153 -19.73 13.87 -2.82
CA ASN A 153 -18.57 13.39 -3.59
C ASN A 153 -17.28 14.18 -3.31
N GLU A 154 -17.23 14.96 -2.23
CA GLU A 154 -15.99 15.66 -1.86
C GLU A 154 -14.89 14.64 -1.53
N PRO A 155 -13.74 14.66 -2.24
CA PRO A 155 -12.67 13.65 -2.04
C PRO A 155 -12.23 13.54 -0.58
N GLN A 156 -12.10 14.67 0.12
CA GLN A 156 -11.68 14.71 1.53
C GLN A 156 -12.59 13.91 2.46
N LEU A 157 -13.88 13.83 2.14
CA LEU A 157 -14.86 13.08 2.93
C LEU A 157 -14.99 11.63 2.48
N THR A 158 -14.94 11.38 1.18
CA THR A 158 -15.00 10.00 0.67
C THR A 158 -13.78 9.19 1.08
N GLU A 159 -12.60 9.82 1.15
CA GLU A 159 -11.35 9.22 1.65
C GLU A 159 -11.34 9.01 3.18
N LEU A 160 -12.22 9.71 3.94
CA LEU A 160 -12.37 9.48 5.37
C LEU A 160 -13.11 8.18 5.69
N LEU A 161 -13.95 7.68 4.79
CA LEU A 161 -14.76 6.49 5.07
C LEU A 161 -13.89 5.25 5.40
N PRO A 162 -12.91 4.84 4.58
CA PRO A 162 -12.07 3.71 4.94
C PRO A 162 -11.22 3.96 6.19
N GLN A 163 -10.83 5.21 6.46
CA GLN A 163 -10.10 5.55 7.68
C GLN A 163 -10.99 5.43 8.93
N ALA A 164 -12.24 5.91 8.84
CA ALA A 164 -13.24 5.75 9.91
C ALA A 164 -13.58 4.29 10.15
N GLN A 165 -13.73 3.49 9.09
CA GLN A 165 -13.95 2.05 9.17
C GLN A 165 -12.78 1.34 9.87
N TYR A 166 -11.54 1.68 9.51
CA TYR A 166 -10.35 1.13 10.18
C TYR A 166 -10.34 1.46 11.67
N ALA A 167 -10.61 2.71 12.02
CA ALA A 167 -10.67 3.17 13.41
C ALA A 167 -11.84 2.53 14.20
N ALA A 168 -12.97 2.28 13.53
CA ALA A 168 -14.13 1.55 14.06
C ALA A 168 -13.90 0.02 14.13
N LYS A 169 -12.73 -0.48 13.65
CA LYS A 169 -12.38 -1.90 13.54
C LYS A 169 -13.20 -2.68 12.49
N ASP A 170 -13.88 -1.99 11.58
CA ASP A 170 -14.40 -2.57 10.34
C ASP A 170 -13.25 -2.70 9.34
N TYR A 171 -12.38 -3.67 9.58
CA TYR A 171 -11.18 -3.86 8.77
C TYR A 171 -11.48 -4.35 7.36
N VAL A 172 -12.57 -5.08 7.17
CA VAL A 172 -13.00 -5.55 5.85
C VAL A 172 -13.47 -4.37 4.98
N GLY A 173 -14.33 -3.53 5.52
CA GLY A 173 -14.77 -2.31 4.86
C GLY A 173 -13.61 -1.37 4.55
N ALA A 174 -12.70 -1.17 5.53
CA ALA A 174 -11.51 -0.34 5.38
C ALA A 174 -10.59 -0.86 4.25
N ALA A 175 -10.31 -2.16 4.22
CA ALA A 175 -9.47 -2.77 3.18
C ALA A 175 -10.07 -2.57 1.78
N LYS A 176 -11.39 -2.74 1.64
CA LYS A 176 -12.10 -2.51 0.38
C LYS A 176 -11.97 -1.04 -0.07
N GLY A 177 -12.15 -0.09 0.85
CA GLY A 177 -12.04 1.34 0.55
C GLY A 177 -10.61 1.73 0.15
N PHE A 178 -9.60 1.35 0.94
CA PHE A 178 -8.20 1.63 0.61
C PHE A 178 -7.77 0.98 -0.71
N ARG A 179 -8.26 -0.23 -1.01
CA ARG A 179 -7.98 -0.89 -2.28
C ARG A 179 -8.56 -0.10 -3.45
N ALA A 180 -9.79 0.38 -3.34
CA ALA A 180 -10.42 1.19 -4.37
C ALA A 180 -9.67 2.51 -4.63
N GLU A 181 -9.17 3.17 -3.57
CA GLU A 181 -8.33 4.38 -3.72
C GLU A 181 -7.01 4.07 -4.44
N ILE A 182 -6.36 2.94 -4.12
CA ILE A 182 -5.13 2.49 -4.77
C ILE A 182 -5.39 2.21 -6.25
N ASP A 183 -6.44 1.47 -6.56
CA ASP A 183 -6.78 1.11 -7.94
C ASP A 183 -7.12 2.36 -8.77
N ALA A 184 -7.79 3.35 -8.18
CA ALA A 184 -8.07 4.64 -8.82
C ALA A 184 -6.78 5.43 -9.10
N ALA A 185 -5.84 5.47 -8.15
CA ALA A 185 -4.55 6.13 -8.33
C ALA A 185 -3.74 5.47 -9.45
N VAL A 186 -3.67 4.14 -9.47
CA VAL A 186 -2.98 3.37 -10.52
C VAL A 186 -3.63 3.59 -11.89
N ALA A 187 -4.96 3.59 -11.97
CA ALA A 187 -5.69 3.86 -13.21
C ALA A 187 -5.45 5.27 -13.74
N ALA A 188 -5.21 6.24 -12.85
CA ALA A 188 -4.81 7.61 -13.20
C ALA A 188 -3.32 7.76 -13.54
N GLY A 189 -2.54 6.68 -13.54
CA GLY A 189 -1.11 6.70 -13.81
C GLY A 189 -0.25 7.19 -12.65
N HIS A 190 -0.80 7.26 -11.44
CA HIS A 190 -0.09 7.69 -10.24
C HIS A 190 0.33 6.48 -9.40
N ALA A 191 1.55 6.54 -8.86
CA ALA A 191 1.96 5.56 -7.86
C ALA A 191 1.17 5.78 -6.55
N PRO A 192 0.59 4.71 -5.95
CA PRO A 192 -0.10 4.83 -4.68
C PRO A 192 0.89 5.25 -3.57
N SER A 193 0.45 6.07 -2.62
CA SER A 193 1.34 6.51 -1.53
C SER A 193 1.70 5.35 -0.59
N GLU A 194 2.93 5.36 -0.03
CA GLU A 194 3.34 4.34 0.94
C GLU A 194 2.39 4.28 2.15
N LYS A 195 1.91 5.44 2.59
CA LYS A 195 0.97 5.53 3.71
C LYS A 195 -0.32 4.76 3.42
N LEU A 196 -0.88 4.93 2.23
CA LEU A 196 -2.12 4.26 1.82
C LEU A 196 -1.92 2.74 1.71
N LEU A 197 -0.82 2.29 1.09
CA LEU A 197 -0.47 0.87 1.03
C LEU A 197 -0.29 0.24 2.42
N ARG A 198 0.33 0.96 3.35
CA ARG A 198 0.49 0.49 4.73
C ARG A 198 -0.85 0.41 5.48
N PHE A 199 -1.78 1.32 5.23
CA PHE A 199 -3.14 1.21 5.77
C PHE A 199 -3.86 -0.01 5.21
N LEU A 200 -3.75 -0.28 3.90
CA LEU A 200 -4.31 -1.47 3.28
C LEU A 200 -3.78 -2.76 3.93
N VAL A 201 -2.45 -2.89 4.05
CA VAL A 201 -1.82 -4.05 4.69
C VAL A 201 -2.28 -4.21 6.14
N SER A 202 -2.37 -3.11 6.90
CA SER A 202 -2.84 -3.14 8.28
C SER A 202 -4.32 -3.52 8.39
N ALA A 203 -5.14 -3.11 7.42
CA ALA A 203 -6.56 -3.48 7.38
C ALA A 203 -6.73 -4.97 7.06
N TYR A 204 -6.00 -5.52 6.09
CA TYR A 204 -6.00 -6.96 5.81
C TYR A 204 -5.54 -7.79 7.02
N LEU A 205 -4.48 -7.33 7.71
CA LEU A 205 -4.02 -7.99 8.95
C LEU A 205 -5.10 -7.98 10.03
N GLY A 206 -5.78 -6.84 10.23
CA GLY A 206 -6.90 -6.71 11.17
C GLY A 206 -8.09 -7.59 10.79
N ALA A 207 -8.37 -7.73 9.51
CA ALA A 207 -9.41 -8.60 8.95
C ALA A 207 -9.03 -10.09 8.99
N LYS A 208 -7.78 -10.44 9.32
CA LYS A 208 -7.21 -11.79 9.22
C LYS A 208 -7.29 -12.36 7.79
N ASP A 209 -7.20 -11.50 6.80
CA ASP A 209 -7.13 -11.85 5.38
C ASP A 209 -5.65 -11.98 4.97
N ASP A 210 -5.12 -13.20 5.06
CA ASP A 210 -3.71 -13.47 4.75
C ASP A 210 -3.41 -13.27 3.25
N ALA A 211 -4.33 -13.63 2.37
CA ALA A 211 -4.16 -13.42 0.93
C ALA A 211 -4.13 -11.93 0.57
N GLY A 212 -5.04 -11.14 1.14
CA GLY A 212 -5.03 -9.69 1.01
C GLY A 212 -3.76 -9.06 1.58
N TYR A 213 -3.32 -9.52 2.76
CA TYR A 213 -2.06 -9.07 3.38
C TYR A 213 -0.85 -9.26 2.44
N VAL A 214 -0.71 -10.46 1.85
CA VAL A 214 0.37 -10.76 0.90
C VAL A 214 0.27 -9.84 -0.32
N SER A 215 -0.93 -9.70 -0.91
CA SER A 215 -1.14 -8.79 -2.05
C SER A 215 -0.76 -7.33 -1.74
N GLY A 216 -1.09 -6.85 -0.54
CA GLY A 216 -0.69 -5.51 -0.10
C GLY A 216 0.83 -5.37 0.12
N LEU A 217 1.47 -6.43 0.64
CA LEU A 217 2.92 -6.50 0.83
C LEU A 217 3.67 -6.48 -0.52
N GLU A 218 3.14 -7.17 -1.53
CA GLU A 218 3.67 -7.16 -2.89
C GLU A 218 3.65 -5.75 -3.49
N LEU A 219 2.54 -5.02 -3.33
CA LEU A 219 2.46 -3.63 -3.76
C LEU A 219 3.48 -2.74 -3.04
N LEU A 220 3.67 -2.94 -1.73
CA LEU A 220 4.71 -2.23 -0.97
C LEU A 220 6.11 -2.57 -1.50
N ALA A 221 6.40 -3.83 -1.78
CA ALA A 221 7.70 -4.26 -2.30
C ALA A 221 7.98 -3.69 -3.70
N VAL A 222 6.95 -3.59 -4.55
CA VAL A 222 7.07 -3.04 -5.90
C VAL A 222 7.29 -1.53 -5.89
N HIS A 223 6.49 -0.79 -5.14
CA HIS A 223 6.52 0.68 -5.17
C HIS A 223 7.49 1.30 -4.16
N TYR A 224 7.76 0.62 -3.05
CA TYR A 224 8.61 1.09 -1.94
C TYR A 224 9.53 -0.03 -1.46
N PRO A 225 10.50 -0.46 -2.28
CA PRO A 225 11.33 -1.65 -2.02
C PRO A 225 12.17 -1.50 -0.76
N LYS A 226 11.68 -2.05 0.35
CA LYS A 226 12.39 -2.13 1.63
C LYS A 226 12.81 -3.58 1.91
N PRO A 227 14.00 -3.81 2.51
CA PRO A 227 14.48 -5.15 2.81
C PRO A 227 13.49 -6.03 3.56
N ASP A 228 12.73 -5.46 4.50
CA ASP A 228 11.79 -6.23 5.33
C ASP A 228 10.62 -6.81 4.52
N TYR A 229 10.10 -6.07 3.54
CA TYR A 229 9.05 -6.58 2.65
C TYR A 229 9.56 -7.75 1.82
N TRP A 230 10.76 -7.64 1.28
CA TRP A 230 11.37 -8.70 0.48
C TRP A 230 11.70 -9.94 1.31
N ARG A 231 12.21 -9.77 2.55
CA ARG A 231 12.47 -10.91 3.45
C ARG A 231 11.21 -11.71 3.72
N GLU A 232 10.11 -11.01 3.97
CA GLU A 232 8.84 -11.68 4.24
C GLU A 232 8.29 -12.39 2.99
N LEU A 233 8.29 -11.76 1.82
CA LEU A 233 7.85 -12.38 0.57
C LEU A 233 8.69 -13.61 0.20
N ILE A 234 10.02 -13.52 0.35
CA ILE A 234 10.93 -14.66 0.12
C ILE A 234 10.68 -15.77 1.16
N GLY A 235 10.44 -15.40 2.42
CA GLY A 235 10.09 -16.34 3.48
C GLY A 235 8.83 -17.14 3.13
N ARG A 236 7.76 -16.44 2.77
CA ARG A 236 6.49 -17.05 2.36
C ARG A 236 6.61 -17.90 1.11
N ALA A 237 7.40 -17.47 0.11
CA ALA A 237 7.66 -18.29 -1.06
C ALA A 237 8.34 -19.63 -0.72
N ARG A 238 9.20 -19.63 0.30
CA ARG A 238 9.89 -20.82 0.81
C ARG A 238 8.98 -21.73 1.67
N GLU A 239 8.00 -21.14 2.33
CA GLU A 239 7.01 -21.88 3.16
C GLU A 239 5.86 -22.47 2.35
N ALA A 240 5.84 -22.26 1.03
CA ALA A 240 4.83 -22.84 0.15
C ALA A 240 4.83 -24.37 0.22
N ASP A 241 3.63 -24.95 0.17
CA ASP A 241 3.47 -26.41 0.19
C ASP A 241 4.35 -27.08 -0.86
N ASN A 242 5.03 -28.17 -0.45
CA ASN A 242 5.94 -28.95 -1.32
C ASN A 242 7.16 -28.17 -1.85
N PHE A 243 7.63 -27.13 -1.16
CA PHE A 243 8.86 -26.44 -1.54
C PHE A 243 10.04 -27.42 -1.54
N SER A 244 10.76 -27.50 -2.65
CA SER A 244 11.89 -28.40 -2.79
C SER A 244 13.17 -27.84 -2.18
N ASP A 245 13.85 -28.62 -1.32
CA ASP A 245 15.17 -28.25 -0.77
C ASP A 245 16.22 -27.96 -1.86
N ARG A 246 16.04 -28.49 -3.05
CA ARG A 246 16.91 -28.23 -4.22
C ARG A 246 16.94 -26.76 -4.61
N LEU A 247 15.83 -26.03 -4.36
CA LEU A 247 15.71 -24.61 -4.66
C LEU A 247 16.36 -23.71 -3.58
N THR A 248 16.93 -24.27 -2.53
CA THR A 248 17.57 -23.47 -1.47
C THR A 248 18.67 -22.55 -2.02
N LEU A 249 19.42 -23.02 -3.02
CA LEU A 249 20.45 -22.19 -3.68
C LEU A 249 19.82 -21.01 -4.44
N ASP A 250 18.68 -21.24 -5.09
CA ASP A 250 17.96 -20.19 -5.81
C ASP A 250 17.32 -19.17 -4.87
N VAL A 251 16.92 -19.58 -3.66
CA VAL A 251 16.52 -18.64 -2.59
C VAL A 251 17.67 -17.71 -2.21
N TYR A 252 18.89 -18.25 -2.06
CA TYR A 252 20.05 -17.41 -1.72
C TYR A 252 20.43 -16.47 -2.85
N ARG A 253 20.35 -16.92 -4.11
CA ARG A 253 20.56 -16.08 -5.30
C ARG A 253 19.54 -14.94 -5.36
N LEU A 254 18.27 -15.25 -5.09
CA LEU A 254 17.20 -14.26 -5.01
C LEU A 254 17.47 -13.25 -3.87
N LYS A 255 17.78 -13.73 -2.65
CA LYS A 255 18.16 -12.86 -1.53
C LYS A 255 19.32 -11.94 -1.88
N GLY A 256 20.39 -12.49 -2.43
CA GLY A 256 21.57 -11.73 -2.86
C GLY A 256 21.24 -10.63 -3.88
N GLN A 257 20.37 -10.92 -4.83
CA GLN A 257 19.97 -9.98 -5.88
C GLN A 257 19.03 -8.89 -5.37
N VAL A 258 18.06 -9.26 -4.53
CA VAL A 258 16.97 -8.36 -4.08
C VAL A 258 17.38 -7.53 -2.87
N LEU A 259 18.09 -8.15 -1.91
CA LEU A 259 18.53 -7.49 -0.68
C LEU A 259 19.94 -6.89 -0.79
N GLY A 260 20.68 -7.21 -1.87
CA GLY A 260 22.08 -6.84 -2.03
C GLY A 260 23.06 -7.69 -1.20
N HIS A 261 22.54 -8.53 -0.30
CA HIS A 261 23.35 -9.43 0.54
C HIS A 261 22.50 -10.60 1.04
N VAL A 262 23.17 -11.64 1.47
CA VAL A 262 22.59 -12.75 2.25
C VAL A 262 22.96 -12.55 3.71
N ASP A 263 22.06 -12.87 4.64
CA ASP A 263 22.27 -12.69 6.07
C ASP A 263 23.52 -13.43 6.56
N ASP A 264 24.25 -12.83 7.50
CA ASP A 264 25.56 -13.29 7.93
C ASP A 264 25.58 -14.77 8.36
N ARG A 265 24.53 -15.22 9.06
CA ARG A 265 24.38 -16.61 9.48
C ARG A 265 24.13 -17.59 8.33
N GLU A 266 23.57 -17.10 7.22
CA GLU A 266 23.24 -17.95 6.05
C GLU A 266 24.40 -18.05 5.05
N ARG A 267 25.39 -17.14 5.10
CA ARG A 267 26.49 -17.10 4.12
C ARG A 267 27.35 -18.37 4.09
N VAL A 268 27.66 -18.94 5.27
CA VAL A 268 28.43 -20.20 5.32
C VAL A 268 27.65 -21.34 4.70
N ASN A 269 26.34 -21.43 5.02
CA ASN A 269 25.47 -22.45 4.45
C ASN A 269 25.27 -22.24 2.94
N TYR A 270 25.13 -21.00 2.49
CA TYR A 270 25.09 -20.67 1.07
C TYR A 270 26.34 -21.17 0.34
N ALA A 271 27.54 -20.84 0.84
CA ALA A 271 28.79 -21.27 0.24
C ALA A 271 28.90 -22.81 0.20
N ALA A 272 28.54 -23.50 1.29
CA ALA A 272 28.57 -24.95 1.36
C ALA A 272 27.59 -25.61 0.37
N ILE A 273 26.37 -25.05 0.22
CA ILE A 273 25.38 -25.55 -0.73
C ILE A 273 25.83 -25.28 -2.18
N ALA A 274 26.33 -24.08 -2.47
CA ALA A 274 26.81 -23.71 -3.81
C ALA A 274 27.98 -24.62 -4.24
N ALA A 275 28.93 -24.87 -3.34
CA ALA A 275 30.06 -25.78 -3.62
C ALA A 275 29.58 -27.22 -3.90
N ARG A 276 28.67 -27.75 -3.09
CA ARG A 276 28.09 -29.10 -3.29
C ARG A 276 27.26 -29.21 -4.57
N ALA A 277 26.60 -28.11 -4.97
CA ALA A 277 25.82 -28.06 -6.20
C ALA A 277 26.69 -27.92 -7.46
N GLY A 278 28.04 -27.87 -7.34
CA GLY A 278 28.95 -27.71 -8.46
C GLY A 278 29.21 -26.27 -8.89
N TYR A 279 28.99 -25.31 -8.02
CA TYR A 279 29.26 -23.89 -8.26
C TYR A 279 30.30 -23.31 -7.27
N PRO A 280 31.55 -23.85 -7.26
CA PRO A 280 32.57 -23.44 -6.29
C PRO A 280 33.03 -21.98 -6.49
N GLY A 281 32.92 -21.44 -7.71
CA GLY A 281 33.18 -20.03 -7.99
C GLY A 281 32.21 -19.11 -7.28
N GLU A 282 30.91 -19.46 -7.24
CA GLU A 282 29.88 -18.76 -6.49
C GLU A 282 30.15 -18.85 -4.97
N ALA A 283 30.44 -20.06 -4.48
CA ALA A 283 30.80 -20.28 -3.09
C ALA A 283 32.00 -19.44 -2.66
N LYS A 284 33.03 -19.37 -3.51
CA LYS A 284 34.23 -18.56 -3.27
C LYS A 284 33.90 -17.09 -3.12
N LYS A 285 33.07 -16.53 -4.04
CA LYS A 285 32.66 -15.12 -3.97
C LYS A 285 31.94 -14.79 -2.67
N VAL A 286 31.03 -15.66 -2.23
CA VAL A 286 30.28 -15.49 -0.97
C VAL A 286 31.23 -15.47 0.23
N LEU A 287 32.22 -16.37 0.29
CA LEU A 287 33.19 -16.40 1.39
C LEU A 287 34.15 -15.20 1.34
N ASP A 288 34.66 -14.86 0.15
CA ASP A 288 35.61 -13.75 0.00
C ASP A 288 34.96 -12.40 0.37
N ASP A 289 33.73 -12.17 -0.05
CA ASP A 289 32.97 -10.97 0.36
C ASP A 289 32.77 -10.94 1.88
N ALA A 290 32.42 -12.07 2.47
CA ALA A 290 32.25 -12.18 3.90
C ALA A 290 33.53 -11.88 4.69
N PHE A 291 34.66 -12.44 4.25
CA PHE A 291 35.96 -12.18 4.90
C PHE A 291 36.46 -10.75 4.70
N ALA A 292 36.10 -10.08 3.60
CA ALA A 292 36.53 -8.72 3.28
C ALA A 292 35.69 -7.65 3.98
N ASN A 293 34.37 -7.80 3.95
CA ASN A 293 33.46 -6.69 4.30
C ASN A 293 32.75 -6.87 5.64
N LYS A 294 32.44 -8.12 6.02
CA LYS A 294 31.75 -8.43 7.28
C LYS A 294 32.25 -9.79 7.78
N PRO A 295 33.37 -9.81 8.51
CA PRO A 295 33.99 -11.05 8.92
C PRO A 295 33.05 -11.91 9.78
N PHE A 296 33.10 -13.20 9.52
CA PHE A 296 32.41 -14.19 10.37
C PHE A 296 32.93 -14.16 11.81
N THR A 297 32.11 -14.57 12.74
CA THR A 297 32.46 -14.71 14.16
C THR A 297 32.09 -16.10 14.67
N GLY A 298 32.70 -16.53 15.74
CA GLY A 298 32.36 -17.79 16.42
C GLY A 298 32.43 -19.01 15.51
N THR A 299 31.40 -19.83 15.54
CA THR A 299 31.28 -21.08 14.76
C THR A 299 31.32 -20.83 13.25
N ASP A 300 30.65 -19.77 12.77
CA ASP A 300 30.60 -19.44 11.35
C ASP A 300 32.00 -19.13 10.79
N LEU A 301 32.87 -18.47 11.58
CA LEU A 301 34.28 -18.24 11.21
C LEU A 301 35.06 -19.56 11.12
N SER A 302 34.88 -20.46 12.09
CA SER A 302 35.51 -21.76 12.06
C SER A 302 35.13 -22.57 10.82
N ASP A 303 33.84 -22.61 10.52
CA ASP A 303 33.32 -23.42 9.40
C ASP A 303 33.69 -22.79 8.04
N ALA A 304 33.60 -21.48 7.90
CA ALA A 304 34.08 -20.78 6.71
C ALA A 304 35.57 -21.00 6.45
N THR A 305 36.40 -20.98 7.52
CA THR A 305 37.85 -21.23 7.46
C THR A 305 38.17 -22.64 7.00
N LYS A 306 37.40 -23.64 7.45
CA LYS A 306 37.56 -25.04 7.03
C LYS A 306 37.15 -25.25 5.56
N LEU A 307 36.07 -24.61 5.11
CA LEU A 307 35.55 -24.79 3.76
C LEU A 307 36.39 -24.06 2.70
N ARG A 308 36.98 -22.92 3.04
CA ARG A 308 37.64 -22.01 2.08
C ARG A 308 38.75 -22.67 1.23
N PRO A 309 39.68 -23.49 1.79
CA PRO A 309 40.75 -24.09 0.98
C PRO A 309 40.21 -25.00 -0.15
N GLU A 310 39.24 -25.85 0.16
CA GLU A 310 38.64 -26.77 -0.80
C GLU A 310 37.84 -26.04 -1.87
N ILE A 311 37.06 -25.05 -1.46
CA ILE A 311 36.29 -24.17 -2.33
C ILE A 311 37.22 -23.43 -3.31
N ASN A 312 38.33 -22.85 -2.82
CA ASN A 312 39.32 -22.18 -3.66
C ASN A 312 39.94 -23.10 -4.68
N LYS A 313 40.33 -24.34 -4.27
CA LYS A 313 40.87 -25.33 -5.16
C LYS A 313 39.88 -25.76 -6.24
N SER A 314 38.63 -26.02 -5.84
CA SER A 314 37.56 -26.42 -6.78
C SER A 314 37.25 -25.30 -7.77
N ALA A 315 37.17 -24.04 -7.29
CA ALA A 315 36.93 -22.88 -8.16
C ALA A 315 38.06 -22.67 -9.18
N ALA A 316 39.32 -22.87 -8.79
CA ALA A 316 40.45 -22.80 -9.72
C ALA A 316 40.40 -23.90 -10.79
N ASN A 317 40.03 -25.13 -10.39
CA ASN A 317 39.84 -26.22 -11.31
C ASN A 317 38.72 -25.97 -12.33
N ASP A 318 37.59 -25.44 -11.87
CA ASP A 318 36.45 -25.09 -12.75
C ASP A 318 36.85 -24.08 -13.82
N VAL A 319 37.58 -23.05 -13.45
CA VAL A 319 38.10 -22.07 -14.42
C VAL A 319 39.00 -22.74 -15.46
N ALA A 320 39.91 -23.62 -15.00
CA ALA A 320 40.81 -24.34 -15.89
C ALA A 320 40.10 -25.31 -16.84
N GLN A 321 38.95 -25.86 -16.42
CA GLN A 321 38.19 -26.86 -17.21
C GLN A 321 37.03 -26.25 -18.01
N THR A 322 36.76 -24.96 -17.88
CA THR A 322 35.56 -24.31 -18.46
C THR A 322 35.40 -24.63 -19.97
N ALA A 323 36.46 -24.49 -20.78
CA ALA A 323 36.39 -24.75 -22.22
C ALA A 323 36.14 -26.23 -22.55
N VAL A 324 36.72 -27.16 -21.79
CA VAL A 324 36.52 -28.61 -21.96
C VAL A 324 35.09 -28.98 -21.60
N ASN A 325 34.60 -28.49 -20.48
CA ASN A 325 33.23 -28.72 -19.99
C ASN A 325 32.17 -28.15 -20.94
N GLU A 326 32.40 -26.97 -21.50
CA GLU A 326 31.52 -26.36 -22.48
C GLU A 326 31.45 -27.20 -23.77
N LYS A 327 32.60 -27.64 -24.31
CA LYS A 327 32.63 -28.51 -25.47
C LYS A 327 31.88 -29.82 -25.22
N ALA A 328 32.03 -30.40 -24.04
CA ALA A 328 31.30 -31.60 -23.64
C ALA A 328 29.79 -31.34 -23.52
N ALA A 329 29.38 -30.22 -22.95
CA ALA A 329 27.98 -29.83 -22.82
C ALA A 329 27.32 -29.59 -24.19
N LEU A 330 28.03 -28.98 -25.12
CA LEU A 330 27.59 -28.79 -26.51
C LEU A 330 27.39 -30.11 -27.25
N ALA A 331 28.20 -31.12 -26.95
CA ALA A 331 28.11 -32.45 -27.56
C ALA A 331 27.09 -33.39 -26.89
N ALA A 332 26.55 -33.02 -25.73
CA ALA A 332 25.61 -33.85 -24.97
C ALA A 332 24.29 -34.05 -25.74
N LYS A 333 23.65 -35.22 -25.55
CA LYS A 333 22.38 -35.57 -26.23
C LYS A 333 21.19 -34.82 -25.70
N ASP A 334 21.18 -34.50 -24.42
CA ASP A 334 20.12 -33.73 -23.73
C ASP A 334 20.62 -32.36 -23.29
N GLY A 335 19.69 -31.53 -22.80
CA GLY A 335 19.98 -30.17 -22.41
C GLY A 335 20.59 -30.01 -21.03
N ASN A 336 20.66 -31.06 -20.19
CA ASN A 336 21.04 -30.93 -18.77
C ASN A 336 22.45 -30.34 -18.59
N ALA A 337 23.44 -30.84 -19.40
CA ALA A 337 24.81 -30.36 -19.34
C ALA A 337 24.93 -28.88 -19.74
N LEU A 338 24.16 -28.44 -20.74
CA LEU A 338 24.13 -27.04 -21.16
C LEU A 338 23.52 -26.12 -20.09
N VAL A 339 22.43 -26.56 -19.41
CA VAL A 339 21.86 -25.82 -18.30
C VAL A 339 22.87 -25.67 -17.16
N ALA A 340 23.58 -26.78 -16.81
CA ALA A 340 24.58 -26.74 -15.75
C ALA A 340 25.77 -25.81 -16.11
N GLN A 341 26.30 -25.94 -17.34
CA GLN A 341 27.39 -25.08 -17.82
C GLN A 341 26.98 -23.62 -17.91
N GLY A 342 25.78 -23.31 -18.41
CA GLY A 342 25.30 -21.95 -18.50
C GLY A 342 25.04 -21.32 -17.10
N THR A 343 24.58 -22.12 -16.12
CA THR A 343 24.47 -21.67 -14.73
C THR A 343 25.85 -21.38 -14.15
N LEU A 344 26.84 -22.22 -14.39
CA LEU A 344 28.22 -21.99 -13.96
C LEU A 344 28.79 -20.68 -14.56
N GLU A 345 28.65 -20.46 -15.86
CA GLU A 345 29.06 -19.21 -16.55
C GLU A 345 28.39 -17.98 -15.89
N THR A 346 27.09 -18.08 -15.56
CA THR A 346 26.37 -17.00 -14.89
C THR A 346 26.98 -16.64 -13.53
N THR A 347 27.40 -17.64 -12.75
CA THR A 347 28.02 -17.43 -11.43
C THR A 347 29.47 -16.93 -11.52
N GLN A 348 30.09 -17.06 -12.68
CA GLN A 348 31.45 -16.58 -13.03
C GLN A 348 31.43 -15.20 -13.74
N ASP A 349 30.33 -14.44 -13.65
CA ASP A 349 30.11 -13.14 -14.24
C ASP A 349 29.98 -13.11 -15.77
N ASN A 350 29.81 -14.27 -16.41
CA ASN A 350 29.52 -14.41 -17.82
C ASN A 350 28.03 -14.62 -18.10
N ALA A 351 27.19 -13.82 -17.45
CA ALA A 351 25.73 -14.02 -17.39
C ALA A 351 25.06 -14.03 -18.78
N ALA A 352 25.53 -13.21 -19.72
CA ALA A 352 24.99 -13.20 -21.07
C ALA A 352 25.23 -14.56 -21.80
N LYS A 353 26.44 -15.07 -21.73
CA LYS A 353 26.78 -16.41 -22.26
C LYS A 353 26.06 -17.51 -21.52
N GLY A 354 25.96 -17.37 -20.18
CA GLY A 354 25.22 -18.30 -19.34
C GLY A 354 23.75 -18.40 -19.75
N ALA A 355 23.07 -17.29 -19.96
CA ALA A 355 21.69 -17.26 -20.43
C ALA A 355 21.52 -17.95 -21.80
N ASP A 356 22.45 -17.70 -22.74
CA ASP A 356 22.41 -18.30 -24.07
C ASP A 356 22.60 -19.83 -24.03
N LEU A 357 23.51 -20.32 -23.19
CA LEU A 357 23.73 -21.77 -23.00
C LEU A 357 22.52 -22.45 -22.32
N ILE A 358 21.93 -21.81 -21.28
CA ILE A 358 20.75 -22.36 -20.62
C ILE A 358 19.56 -22.40 -21.60
N ALA A 359 19.36 -21.36 -22.40
CA ALA A 359 18.31 -21.33 -23.41
C ALA A 359 18.48 -22.44 -24.45
N GLN A 360 19.71 -22.67 -24.93
CA GLN A 360 20.03 -23.81 -25.82
C GLN A 360 19.73 -25.15 -25.16
N GLY A 361 20.06 -25.30 -23.86
CA GLY A 361 19.77 -26.51 -23.10
C GLY A 361 18.27 -26.78 -23.00
N ILE A 362 17.45 -25.73 -22.69
CA ILE A 362 16.00 -25.83 -22.65
C ILE A 362 15.43 -26.21 -24.00
N ALA A 363 15.91 -25.58 -25.08
CA ALA A 363 15.48 -25.89 -26.46
C ALA A 363 15.83 -27.30 -26.88
N ARG A 364 16.99 -27.85 -26.45
CA ARG A 364 17.40 -29.23 -26.72
C ARG A 364 16.48 -30.25 -26.05
N GLY A 365 15.95 -29.93 -24.89
CA GLY A 365 15.01 -30.79 -24.15
C GLY A 365 15.68 -31.92 -23.37
N GLY A 366 14.90 -32.91 -22.96
CA GLY A 366 15.36 -34.02 -22.13
C GLY A 366 15.77 -33.60 -20.71
N LEU A 367 15.24 -32.47 -20.23
CA LEU A 367 15.61 -31.93 -18.93
C LEU A 367 14.96 -32.72 -17.78
N ARG A 368 15.77 -33.01 -16.76
CA ARG A 368 15.27 -33.65 -15.51
C ARG A 368 14.42 -32.73 -14.71
N GLN A 369 14.72 -31.43 -14.76
CA GLN A 369 14.06 -30.38 -13.97
C GLN A 369 13.80 -29.15 -14.87
N PRO A 370 12.76 -29.19 -15.73
CA PRO A 370 12.53 -28.13 -16.72
C PRO A 370 12.18 -26.78 -16.07
N GLU A 371 11.43 -26.77 -14.97
CA GLU A 371 11.06 -25.52 -14.31
C GLU A 371 12.23 -24.88 -13.55
N GLU A 372 13.12 -25.68 -12.94
CA GLU A 372 14.36 -25.19 -12.36
C GLU A 372 15.30 -24.62 -13.44
N ALA A 373 15.37 -25.26 -14.61
CA ALA A 373 16.15 -24.73 -15.73
C ALA A 373 15.64 -23.35 -16.21
N LYS A 374 14.33 -23.14 -16.25
CA LYS A 374 13.74 -21.83 -16.54
C LYS A 374 14.06 -20.81 -15.43
N LEU A 375 14.04 -21.22 -14.15
CA LEU A 375 14.40 -20.35 -13.03
C LEU A 375 15.85 -19.88 -13.16
N HIS A 376 16.79 -20.81 -13.49
CA HIS A 376 18.18 -20.48 -13.77
C HIS A 376 18.35 -19.59 -15.01
N LEU A 377 17.55 -19.79 -16.06
CA LEU A 377 17.55 -18.92 -17.24
C LEU A 377 17.12 -17.50 -16.85
N GLY A 378 16.01 -17.35 -16.15
CA GLY A 378 15.53 -16.04 -15.69
C GLY A 378 16.57 -15.33 -14.82
N TYR A 379 17.20 -16.04 -13.89
CA TYR A 379 18.29 -15.49 -13.08
C TYR A 379 19.47 -15.01 -13.94
N ALA A 380 19.92 -15.83 -14.92
CA ALA A 380 20.99 -15.45 -15.84
C ALA A 380 20.63 -14.22 -16.67
N GLN A 381 19.38 -14.14 -17.16
CA GLN A 381 18.87 -12.99 -17.90
C GLN A 381 18.86 -11.71 -17.05
N VAL A 382 18.41 -11.78 -15.77
CA VAL A 382 18.49 -10.64 -14.83
C VAL A 382 19.94 -10.18 -14.65
N ARG A 383 20.87 -11.13 -14.42
CA ARG A 383 22.30 -10.84 -14.28
C ARG A 383 22.92 -10.25 -15.55
N ALA A 384 22.38 -10.60 -16.72
CA ALA A 384 22.78 -10.05 -18.02
C ALA A 384 22.11 -8.72 -18.37
N GLY A 385 21.22 -8.17 -17.52
CA GLY A 385 20.46 -6.95 -17.80
C GLY A 385 19.34 -7.13 -18.84
N ARG A 386 18.94 -8.39 -19.13
CA ARG A 386 17.87 -8.74 -20.08
C ARG A 386 16.51 -8.85 -19.35
N ASP A 387 16.10 -7.79 -18.67
CA ASP A 387 14.92 -7.80 -17.75
C ASP A 387 13.62 -8.20 -18.46
N ALA A 388 13.42 -7.75 -19.71
CA ALA A 388 12.21 -8.10 -20.48
C ALA A 388 12.13 -9.60 -20.82
N ASP A 389 13.26 -10.23 -21.11
CA ASP A 389 13.32 -11.67 -21.37
C ASP A 389 13.16 -12.46 -20.07
N ALA A 390 13.80 -12.00 -18.98
CA ALA A 390 13.65 -12.58 -17.66
C ALA A 390 12.18 -12.59 -17.20
N MET A 391 11.48 -11.49 -17.41
CA MET A 391 10.03 -11.38 -17.10
C MET A 391 9.24 -12.48 -17.81
N LYS A 392 9.42 -12.65 -19.13
CA LYS A 392 8.73 -13.70 -19.90
C LYS A 392 9.11 -15.09 -19.42
N THR A 393 10.39 -15.31 -19.11
CA THR A 393 10.89 -16.59 -18.63
C THR A 393 10.24 -16.95 -17.30
N PHE A 394 10.25 -16.06 -16.31
CA PHE A 394 9.62 -16.30 -15.01
C PHE A 394 8.10 -16.51 -15.12
N GLN A 395 7.41 -15.74 -15.97
CA GLN A 395 5.97 -15.93 -16.24
C GLN A 395 5.63 -17.29 -16.86
N SER A 396 6.60 -17.94 -17.54
CA SER A 396 6.41 -19.27 -18.13
C SER A 396 6.60 -20.43 -17.15
N ILE A 397 7.02 -20.14 -15.91
CA ILE A 397 7.27 -21.16 -14.89
C ILE A 397 5.94 -21.57 -14.25
N SER A 398 5.72 -22.87 -14.20
CA SER A 398 4.54 -23.49 -13.59
C SER A 398 4.99 -24.68 -12.74
N GLY A 399 4.13 -25.16 -11.85
CA GLY A 399 4.39 -26.35 -11.04
C GLY A 399 4.42 -26.09 -9.55
N GLY A 400 4.34 -27.16 -8.77
CA GLY A 400 4.06 -27.14 -7.33
C GLY A 400 5.28 -27.37 -6.42
N ASN A 401 6.50 -27.30 -6.94
CA ASN A 401 7.73 -27.59 -6.16
C ASN A 401 8.41 -26.34 -5.56
N GLY A 402 7.76 -25.19 -5.60
CA GLY A 402 8.30 -23.90 -5.16
C GLY A 402 8.95 -23.05 -6.26
N ALA A 403 9.19 -23.59 -7.45
CA ALA A 403 9.80 -22.83 -8.54
C ALA A 403 8.92 -21.66 -8.99
N SER A 404 7.60 -21.87 -9.09
CA SER A 404 6.63 -20.82 -9.41
C SER A 404 6.54 -19.74 -8.32
N SER A 405 6.66 -20.11 -7.05
CA SER A 405 6.66 -19.15 -5.92
C SER A 405 7.90 -18.27 -5.97
N LEU A 406 9.09 -18.82 -6.24
CA LEU A 406 10.30 -18.03 -6.43
C LEU A 406 10.23 -17.16 -7.69
N ALA A 407 9.71 -17.70 -8.80
CA ALA A 407 9.51 -16.94 -10.04
C ALA A 407 8.60 -15.74 -9.83
N HIS A 408 7.54 -15.89 -9.01
CA HIS A 408 6.66 -14.79 -8.65
C HIS A 408 7.41 -13.66 -7.94
N VAL A 409 8.26 -13.97 -6.96
CA VAL A 409 9.08 -12.95 -6.28
C VAL A 409 10.06 -12.28 -7.25
N TRP A 410 10.64 -13.02 -8.20
CA TRP A 410 11.46 -12.44 -9.27
C TRP A 410 10.67 -11.47 -10.16
N ILE A 411 9.43 -11.79 -10.50
CA ILE A 411 8.53 -10.92 -11.27
C ILE A 411 8.30 -9.62 -10.51
N LEU A 412 7.98 -9.68 -9.20
CA LEU A 412 7.81 -8.50 -8.35
C LEU A 412 9.08 -7.64 -8.30
N TYR A 413 10.25 -8.27 -8.21
CA TYR A 413 11.53 -7.56 -8.25
C TYR A 413 11.74 -6.81 -9.57
N LEU A 414 11.45 -7.44 -10.71
CA LEU A 414 11.53 -6.79 -12.03
C LEU A 414 10.53 -5.65 -12.17
N GLN A 415 9.31 -5.81 -11.65
CA GLN A 415 8.30 -4.75 -11.59
C GLN A 415 8.77 -3.56 -10.72
N SER A 416 9.40 -3.84 -9.58
CA SER A 416 9.98 -2.80 -8.71
C SER A 416 11.07 -2.00 -9.43
N ARG A 417 11.95 -2.65 -10.19
CA ARG A 417 12.96 -1.97 -11.01
C ARG A 417 12.34 -1.10 -12.08
N ALA A 418 11.30 -1.60 -12.75
CA ALA A 418 10.57 -0.85 -13.77
C ALA A 418 9.86 0.37 -13.17
N ALA A 419 9.23 0.22 -12.00
CA ALA A 419 8.59 1.31 -11.28
C ALA A 419 9.60 2.39 -10.86
N ALA A 420 10.77 1.98 -10.36
CA ALA A 420 11.85 2.91 -10.00
C ALA A 420 12.40 3.67 -11.22
N ALA A 421 12.50 3.02 -12.38
CA ALA A 421 12.95 3.65 -13.62
C ALA A 421 11.91 4.64 -14.21
N ALA A 422 10.62 4.40 -13.96
CA ALA A 422 9.53 5.28 -14.41
C ALA A 422 9.28 6.46 -13.45
N ALA A 423 9.80 6.41 -12.22
CA ALA A 423 9.63 7.49 -11.27
C ALA A 423 10.34 8.77 -11.76
N PRO A 424 9.70 9.96 -11.68
CA PRO A 424 10.35 11.21 -12.02
C PRO A 424 11.57 11.41 -11.13
N ALA A 425 12.69 11.86 -11.73
CA ALA A 425 13.91 12.16 -10.98
C ALA A 425 13.55 13.13 -9.81
N PRO A 426 14.06 12.90 -8.59
CA PRO A 426 13.83 13.82 -7.49
C PRO A 426 14.25 15.21 -7.93
N ALA A 427 13.33 16.19 -7.86
CA ALA A 427 13.64 17.58 -8.16
C ALA A 427 14.88 17.96 -7.33
N ALA A 428 15.95 18.36 -8.02
CA ALA A 428 17.17 18.77 -7.36
C ALA A 428 16.78 19.83 -6.32
N ALA A 429 17.02 19.52 -5.05
CA ALA A 429 16.78 20.45 -3.97
C ALA A 429 17.54 21.72 -4.32
N ALA A 430 16.79 22.78 -4.67
CA ALA A 430 17.37 24.09 -4.91
C ALA A 430 18.05 24.50 -3.61
N SER A 431 19.36 24.39 -3.60
CA SER A 431 20.22 24.94 -2.55
C SER A 431 19.99 26.44 -2.52
N LYS A 432 19.33 26.93 -1.49
CA LYS A 432 19.40 28.34 -1.07
C LYS A 432 20.19 28.42 0.22
#